data_3257f1f386729c99eb6800d732f12161
#
_entry.id   3257f1f386729c99eb6800d732f12161
#
_cell.length_a   1.000
_cell.length_b   1.000
_cell.length_c   1.000
_cell.angle_alpha   90.00
_cell.angle_beta   90.00
_cell.angle_gamma   90.00
#
_symmetry.space_group_name_H-M   'P 1'
#
loop_
_entity.id
_entity.type
_entity.pdbx_description
1 polymer ?
#
loop_
_entity_poly.entity_id
_entity_poly.type
_entity_poly.pdbx_seq_one_letter_code
_entity_poly.pdbx_strand_id
1 'polypeptide(L)'
;MATADRDLTFYTHSLCPYAHRVSLCLAEKAIPHKREHIDLSNKPRWYLDLNRRGLVPAIQLDGEVKTESLELNYFLDDVFDGAARLTPDGRKEEMQTVIDSFDGSFISAGLQFVGGGWGFRRGAPGPRQVDRMAEECEKIERIIEINGNGGPYLMGSEVTLADLALWPFAERYELAMREFQGVELREMGPTGSLSRWIDAMRSRPSVVGLRPDDNKLLASWRRTMRLDYFDYETADVDNP
;
A
#
# COMPACT_ATOMS: atom_id res chain seq x y z
N MET A 1 17.26 2.41 -25.19
CA MET A 1 18.01 1.24 -24.67
C MET A 1 17.00 0.27 -24.10
N ALA A 2 17.10 -1.02 -24.39
CA ALA A 2 16.12 -2.00 -23.92
C ALA A 2 16.11 -2.02 -22.38
N THR A 3 14.95 -1.92 -21.78
CA THR A 3 14.70 -1.88 -20.32
C THR A 3 15.08 -3.19 -19.59
N ALA A 4 15.44 -4.24 -20.35
CA ALA A 4 15.66 -5.60 -19.84
C ALA A 4 17.02 -5.83 -19.14
N ASP A 5 17.95 -4.87 -19.16
CA ASP A 5 19.34 -5.09 -18.73
C ASP A 5 19.78 -4.15 -17.58
N ARG A 6 18.82 -3.54 -16.88
CA ARG A 6 19.13 -2.66 -15.75
C ARG A 6 19.21 -3.46 -14.46
N ASP A 7 20.24 -3.21 -13.64
CA ASP A 7 20.40 -3.87 -12.34
C ASP A 7 19.55 -3.17 -11.29
N LEU A 8 18.31 -3.66 -11.14
CA LEU A 8 17.34 -3.16 -10.16
C LEU A 8 17.24 -4.11 -8.97
N THR A 9 17.58 -3.63 -7.79
CA THR A 9 17.31 -4.31 -6.52
C THR A 9 16.24 -3.57 -5.73
N PHE A 10 15.22 -4.30 -5.28
CA PHE A 10 14.11 -3.79 -4.48
C PHE A 10 14.23 -4.31 -3.05
N TYR A 11 14.42 -3.40 -2.09
CA TYR A 11 14.48 -3.67 -0.66
C TYR A 11 13.08 -3.52 -0.06
N THR A 12 12.58 -4.59 0.55
CA THR A 12 11.17 -4.71 0.93
C THR A 12 10.97 -5.45 2.25
N HIS A 13 9.72 -5.43 2.73
CA HIS A 13 9.25 -6.26 3.84
C HIS A 13 7.79 -6.66 3.57
N SER A 14 7.46 -7.94 3.73
CA SER A 14 6.18 -8.53 3.32
C SER A 14 4.94 -7.89 3.96
N LEU A 15 5.04 -7.42 5.20
CA LEU A 15 3.92 -6.79 5.90
C LEU A 15 3.84 -5.27 5.71
N CYS A 16 4.87 -4.62 5.16
CA CYS A 16 4.89 -3.17 5.00
C CYS A 16 3.96 -2.70 3.87
N PRO A 17 2.91 -1.91 4.15
CA PRO A 17 1.99 -1.43 3.12
C PRO A 17 2.67 -0.46 2.14
N TYR A 18 3.63 0.34 2.61
CA TYR A 18 4.40 1.24 1.75
C TYR A 18 5.29 0.48 0.76
N ALA A 19 5.93 -0.61 1.20
CA ALA A 19 6.69 -1.48 0.30
C ALA A 19 5.76 -2.22 -0.67
N HIS A 20 4.55 -2.57 -0.25
CA HIS A 20 3.56 -3.20 -1.11
C HIS A 20 3.12 -2.29 -2.28
N ARG A 21 3.06 -0.95 -2.10
CA ARG A 21 2.84 0.00 -3.21
C ARG A 21 3.83 -0.22 -4.36
N VAL A 22 5.11 -0.33 -4.01
CA VAL A 22 6.18 -0.52 -5.00
C VAL A 22 6.16 -1.93 -5.58
N SER A 23 5.86 -2.94 -4.77
CA SER A 23 5.67 -4.32 -5.26
C SER A 23 4.60 -4.40 -6.35
N LEU A 24 3.46 -3.73 -6.14
CA LEU A 24 2.36 -3.68 -7.11
C LEU A 24 2.79 -2.95 -8.39
N CYS A 25 3.46 -1.82 -8.28
CA CYS A 25 3.97 -1.07 -9.43
C CYS A 25 4.94 -1.92 -10.27
N LEU A 26 5.89 -2.59 -9.62
CA LEU A 26 6.84 -3.49 -10.28
C LEU A 26 6.12 -4.64 -11.01
N ALA A 27 5.08 -5.20 -10.39
CA ALA A 27 4.29 -6.30 -10.98
C ALA A 27 3.42 -5.83 -12.14
N GLU A 28 2.69 -4.71 -12.00
CA GLU A 28 1.84 -4.15 -13.06
C GLU A 28 2.65 -3.78 -14.29
N LYS A 29 3.87 -3.32 -14.10
CA LYS A 29 4.78 -2.96 -15.18
C LYS A 29 5.67 -4.11 -15.64
N ALA A 30 5.55 -5.30 -15.04
CA ALA A 30 6.39 -6.46 -15.31
C ALA A 30 7.90 -6.12 -15.29
N ILE A 31 8.34 -5.27 -14.36
CA ILE A 31 9.73 -4.82 -14.26
C ILE A 31 10.59 -5.93 -13.63
N PRO A 32 11.59 -6.48 -14.34
CA PRO A 32 12.53 -7.42 -13.76
C PRO A 32 13.35 -6.78 -12.64
N HIS A 33 13.45 -7.46 -11.49
CA HIS A 33 14.20 -6.95 -10.35
C HIS A 33 14.66 -8.08 -9.42
N LYS A 34 15.73 -7.84 -8.69
CA LYS A 34 16.10 -8.63 -7.51
C LYS A 34 15.29 -8.14 -6.31
N ARG A 35 14.83 -9.06 -5.50
CA ARG A 35 14.10 -8.73 -4.26
C ARG A 35 14.96 -9.07 -3.05
N GLU A 36 15.11 -8.11 -2.15
CA GLU A 36 15.86 -8.26 -0.91
C GLU A 36 14.95 -7.93 0.28
N HIS A 37 14.70 -8.92 1.14
CA HIS A 37 13.88 -8.74 2.34
C HIS A 37 14.72 -8.19 3.48
N ILE A 38 14.22 -7.14 4.13
CA ILE A 38 14.87 -6.47 5.26
C ILE A 38 14.12 -6.80 6.54
N ASP A 39 14.82 -7.41 7.50
CA ASP A 39 14.32 -7.54 8.86
C ASP A 39 14.30 -6.15 9.53
N LEU A 40 13.08 -5.62 9.73
CA LEU A 40 12.89 -4.28 10.30
C LEU A 40 13.06 -4.25 11.82
N SER A 41 13.00 -5.42 12.48
CA SER A 41 13.27 -5.55 13.92
C SER A 41 14.78 -5.63 14.22
N ASN A 42 15.55 -6.20 13.28
CA ASN A 42 17.00 -6.35 13.39
C ASN A 42 17.68 -5.95 12.08
N LYS A 43 17.64 -4.66 11.78
CA LYS A 43 18.10 -4.11 10.50
C LYS A 43 19.58 -4.41 10.26
N PRO A 44 19.94 -5.05 9.13
CA PRO A 44 21.33 -5.37 8.81
C PRO A 44 22.18 -4.10 8.69
N ARG A 45 23.41 -4.15 9.20
CA ARG A 45 24.32 -3.00 9.14
C ARG A 45 24.55 -2.50 7.72
N TRP A 46 24.77 -3.42 6.77
CA TRP A 46 24.95 -3.06 5.37
C TRP A 46 23.76 -2.29 4.79
N TYR A 47 22.52 -2.61 5.22
CA TYR A 47 21.33 -1.88 4.79
C TYR A 47 21.26 -0.47 5.39
N LEU A 48 21.68 -0.30 6.65
CA LEU A 48 21.76 1.02 7.27
C LEU A 48 22.86 1.89 6.63
N ASP A 49 23.93 1.29 6.12
CA ASP A 49 24.97 2.00 5.39
C ASP A 49 24.46 2.42 3.98
N LEU A 50 23.57 1.64 3.36
CA LEU A 50 22.92 1.95 2.09
C LEU A 50 21.76 2.95 2.26
N ASN A 51 20.91 2.76 3.25
CA ASN A 51 19.77 3.61 3.60
C ASN A 51 19.77 3.92 5.09
N ARG A 52 20.29 5.08 5.48
CA ARG A 52 20.47 5.47 6.89
C ARG A 52 19.18 5.48 7.71
N ARG A 53 18.03 5.72 7.08
CA ARG A 53 16.72 5.64 7.78
C ARG A 53 16.34 4.20 8.10
N GLY A 54 16.89 3.22 7.37
CA GLY A 54 16.57 1.80 7.53
C GLY A 54 15.10 1.50 7.29
N LEU A 55 14.42 2.29 6.48
CA LEU A 55 13.01 2.10 6.12
C LEU A 55 12.88 1.40 4.78
N VAL A 56 11.76 0.69 4.59
CA VAL A 56 11.36 0.14 3.30
C VAL A 56 10.07 0.82 2.84
N PRO A 57 9.85 0.95 1.52
CA PRO A 57 10.66 0.49 0.42
C PRO A 57 11.91 1.33 0.17
N ALA A 58 12.92 0.71 -0.42
CA ALA A 58 13.97 1.38 -1.15
C ALA A 58 14.28 0.60 -2.43
N ILE A 59 14.81 1.26 -3.44
CA ILE A 59 15.36 0.60 -4.63
C ILE A 59 16.80 1.03 -4.83
N GLN A 60 17.58 0.16 -5.43
CA GLN A 60 18.89 0.51 -5.99
C GLN A 60 18.85 0.20 -7.48
N LEU A 61 19.04 1.23 -8.32
CA LEU A 61 19.07 1.10 -9.75
C LEU A 61 20.40 1.61 -10.28
N ASP A 62 21.17 0.74 -10.93
CA ASP A 62 22.49 1.05 -11.48
C ASP A 62 23.43 1.71 -10.45
N GLY A 63 23.32 1.28 -9.17
CA GLY A 63 24.13 1.78 -8.04
C GLY A 63 23.51 2.98 -7.29
N GLU A 64 22.51 3.66 -7.83
CA GLU A 64 21.83 4.78 -7.18
C GLU A 64 20.68 4.30 -6.29
N VAL A 65 20.63 4.77 -5.03
CA VAL A 65 19.58 4.40 -4.06
C VAL A 65 18.49 5.47 -4.03
N LYS A 66 17.23 5.04 -4.13
CA LYS A 66 16.05 5.87 -4.00
C LYS A 66 15.09 5.31 -2.96
N THR A 67 14.35 6.19 -2.30
CA THR A 67 13.40 5.88 -1.24
C THR A 67 12.08 6.63 -1.47
N GLU A 68 11.12 6.53 -0.54
CA GLU A 68 9.77 7.10 -0.56
C GLU A 68 8.85 6.42 -1.59
N SER A 69 7.85 5.67 -1.10
CA SER A 69 7.06 4.75 -1.91
C SER A 69 6.33 5.40 -3.09
N LEU A 70 5.78 6.61 -2.92
CA LEU A 70 5.09 7.33 -4.00
C LEU A 70 6.08 7.84 -5.04
N GLU A 71 7.19 8.42 -4.60
CA GLU A 71 8.27 8.87 -5.50
C GLU A 71 8.86 7.70 -6.28
N LEU A 72 9.02 6.54 -5.65
CA LEU A 72 9.49 5.32 -6.31
C LEU A 72 8.51 4.86 -7.38
N ASN A 73 7.21 4.92 -7.11
CA ASN A 73 6.19 4.52 -8.08
C ASN A 73 6.21 5.44 -9.32
N TYR A 74 6.27 6.75 -9.14
CA TYR A 74 6.43 7.70 -10.25
C TYR A 74 7.73 7.47 -11.01
N PHE A 75 8.83 7.30 -10.30
CA PHE A 75 10.13 7.05 -10.92
C PHE A 75 10.13 5.78 -11.76
N LEU A 76 9.58 4.68 -11.24
CA LEU A 76 9.49 3.40 -11.96
C LEU A 76 8.56 3.52 -13.18
N ASP A 77 7.46 4.27 -13.05
CA ASP A 77 6.54 4.49 -14.17
C ASP A 77 7.16 5.31 -15.29
N ASP A 78 7.96 6.32 -14.94
CA ASP A 78 8.65 7.19 -15.91
C ASP A 78 9.86 6.51 -16.58
N VAL A 79 10.63 5.70 -15.83
CA VAL A 79 11.89 5.12 -16.32
C VAL A 79 11.68 3.82 -17.11
N PHE A 80 10.63 3.06 -16.77
CA PHE A 80 10.32 1.79 -17.42
C PHE A 80 9.05 1.93 -18.28
N ASP A 81 9.19 2.48 -19.46
CA ASP A 81 8.10 2.83 -20.37
C ASP A 81 7.59 1.66 -21.26
N GLY A 82 8.23 0.48 -21.19
CA GLY A 82 7.91 -0.68 -22.02
C GLY A 82 6.63 -1.45 -21.68
N ALA A 83 5.95 -1.10 -20.57
CA ALA A 83 4.69 -1.71 -20.12
C ALA A 83 3.59 -0.66 -20.01
N ALA A 84 2.38 -1.06 -19.60
CA ALA A 84 1.26 -0.15 -19.40
C ALA A 84 1.69 1.05 -18.53
N ARG A 85 1.36 2.26 -18.99
CA ARG A 85 1.60 3.47 -18.23
C ARG A 85 0.56 3.59 -17.13
N LEU A 86 1.04 3.76 -15.88
CA LEU A 86 0.18 3.85 -14.69
C LEU A 86 -0.18 5.30 -14.33
N THR A 87 0.52 6.26 -14.92
CA THR A 87 0.20 7.68 -14.84
C THR A 87 -0.51 8.08 -16.13
N PRO A 88 -1.82 8.45 -16.09
CA PRO A 88 -2.55 8.85 -17.28
C PRO A 88 -1.94 10.09 -17.92
N ASP A 89 -1.85 10.10 -19.26
CA ASP A 89 -1.28 11.21 -20.01
C ASP A 89 -1.99 12.54 -19.72
N GLY A 90 -1.20 13.55 -19.36
CA GLY A 90 -1.71 14.90 -19.05
C GLY A 90 -2.50 15.01 -17.74
N ARG A 91 -2.64 13.93 -16.94
CA ARG A 91 -3.42 13.92 -15.69
C ARG A 91 -2.58 13.66 -14.43
N LYS A 92 -1.26 13.90 -14.49
CA LYS A 92 -0.35 13.63 -13.35
C LYS A 92 -0.71 14.47 -12.12
N GLU A 93 -0.97 15.76 -12.30
CA GLU A 93 -1.34 16.66 -11.19
C GLU A 93 -2.71 16.30 -10.61
N GLU A 94 -3.67 15.92 -11.46
CA GLU A 94 -4.98 15.44 -11.01
C GLU A 94 -4.82 14.14 -10.20
N MET A 95 -4.04 13.18 -10.68
CA MET A 95 -3.75 11.94 -9.98
C MET A 95 -3.06 12.20 -8.63
N GLN A 96 -2.10 13.14 -8.57
CA GLN A 96 -1.47 13.53 -7.32
C GLN A 96 -2.49 14.12 -6.34
N THR A 97 -3.41 14.96 -6.80
CA THR A 97 -4.51 15.51 -5.99
C THR A 97 -5.39 14.40 -5.42
N VAL A 98 -5.71 13.39 -6.23
CA VAL A 98 -6.45 12.19 -5.78
C VAL A 98 -5.66 11.45 -4.69
N ILE A 99 -4.37 11.21 -4.88
CA ILE A 99 -3.51 10.56 -3.87
C ILE A 99 -3.48 11.35 -2.57
N ASP A 100 -3.24 12.66 -2.65
CA ASP A 100 -3.14 13.54 -1.48
C ASP A 100 -4.43 13.59 -0.67
N SER A 101 -5.57 13.41 -1.32
CA SER A 101 -6.90 13.45 -0.67
C SER A 101 -7.14 12.30 0.31
N PHE A 102 -6.48 11.16 0.14
CA PHE A 102 -6.60 10.01 1.03
C PHE A 102 -5.32 9.65 1.78
N ASP A 103 -4.14 10.01 1.28
CA ASP A 103 -2.86 9.54 1.84
C ASP A 103 -2.66 9.97 3.29
N GLY A 104 -3.05 11.20 3.65
CA GLY A 104 -2.98 11.70 5.02
C GLY A 104 -4.13 11.28 5.92
N SER A 105 -5.35 11.14 5.39
CA SER A 105 -6.57 10.96 6.18
C SER A 105 -6.98 9.50 6.35
N PHE A 106 -7.25 8.79 5.27
CA PHE A 106 -7.64 7.39 5.30
C PHE A 106 -6.54 6.51 5.90
N ILE A 107 -5.29 6.71 5.47
CA ILE A 107 -4.15 5.95 5.99
C ILE A 107 -3.98 6.19 7.49
N SER A 108 -4.06 7.44 7.93
CA SER A 108 -3.94 7.78 9.36
C SER A 108 -5.08 7.17 10.19
N ALA A 109 -6.32 7.20 9.69
CA ALA A 109 -7.47 6.58 10.36
C ALA A 109 -7.28 5.07 10.54
N GLY A 110 -6.86 4.39 9.49
CA GLY A 110 -6.61 2.95 9.54
C GLY A 110 -5.41 2.56 10.40
N LEU A 111 -4.31 3.31 10.36
CA LEU A 111 -3.17 3.08 11.27
C LEU A 111 -3.59 3.22 12.73
N GLN A 112 -4.41 4.22 13.06
CA GLN A 112 -4.97 4.37 14.41
C GLN A 112 -5.92 3.22 14.77
N PHE A 113 -6.64 2.68 13.78
CA PHE A 113 -7.52 1.53 13.97
C PHE A 113 -6.74 0.28 14.35
N VAL A 114 -5.63 -0.02 13.68
CA VAL A 114 -4.80 -1.21 13.95
C VAL A 114 -3.79 -1.01 15.09
N GLY A 115 -3.86 0.10 15.82
CA GLY A 115 -2.94 0.41 16.93
C GLY A 115 -1.56 0.89 16.47
N GLY A 116 -1.37 1.14 15.18
CA GLY A 116 -0.16 1.73 14.61
C GLY A 116 -0.19 3.26 14.63
N GLY A 117 0.99 3.87 14.61
CA GLY A 117 1.13 5.33 14.61
C GLY A 117 1.48 5.92 15.98
N TRP A 118 1.68 7.24 16.04
CA TRP A 118 2.19 7.97 17.21
C TRP A 118 1.19 8.12 18.37
N GLY A 119 0.01 7.49 18.27
CA GLY A 119 -1.02 7.54 19.31
C GLY A 119 -1.29 6.16 19.89
N PHE A 120 -0.45 5.73 20.79
CA PHE A 120 -0.53 4.46 21.50
C PHE A 120 -1.91 4.17 22.07
N ARG A 121 -2.62 3.23 21.44
CA ARG A 121 -3.84 2.68 22.02
C ARG A 121 -3.60 1.23 22.46
N ARG A 122 -3.79 1.00 23.75
CA ARG A 122 -3.94 -0.36 24.28
C ARG A 122 -5.36 -0.84 24.04
N GLY A 123 -5.50 -2.02 23.45
CA GLY A 123 -6.78 -2.69 23.24
C GLY A 123 -7.36 -2.55 21.82
N ALA A 124 -8.41 -3.29 21.58
CA ALA A 124 -9.11 -3.31 20.30
C ALA A 124 -9.72 -1.94 19.96
N PRO A 125 -9.86 -1.62 18.65
CA PRO A 125 -10.56 -0.42 18.20
C PRO A 125 -12.01 -0.42 18.68
N GLY A 126 -12.56 0.76 18.92
CA GLY A 126 -13.94 0.94 19.37
C GLY A 126 -14.81 1.65 18.31
N PRO A 127 -16.09 1.92 18.62
CA PRO A 127 -17.06 2.53 17.70
C PRO A 127 -16.55 3.81 17.02
N ARG A 128 -15.91 4.70 17.75
CA ARG A 128 -15.37 5.97 17.18
C ARG A 128 -14.37 5.77 16.06
N GLN A 129 -13.59 4.69 16.10
CA GLN A 129 -12.64 4.36 15.02
C GLN A 129 -13.38 3.79 13.81
N VAL A 130 -14.44 3.04 14.04
CA VAL A 130 -15.34 2.54 12.99
C VAL A 130 -16.02 3.71 12.28
N ASP A 131 -16.62 4.65 13.04
CA ASP A 131 -17.28 5.84 12.49
C ASP A 131 -16.30 6.66 11.63
N ARG A 132 -15.07 6.87 12.14
CA ARG A 132 -14.03 7.58 11.38
C ARG A 132 -13.64 6.86 10.09
N MET A 133 -13.54 5.52 10.11
CA MET A 133 -13.26 4.76 8.89
C MET A 133 -14.41 4.86 7.90
N ALA A 134 -15.66 4.87 8.36
CA ALA A 134 -16.83 5.06 7.50
C ALA A 134 -16.79 6.43 6.80
N GLU A 135 -16.49 7.51 7.53
CA GLU A 135 -16.32 8.85 6.96
C GLU A 135 -15.23 8.88 5.87
N GLU A 136 -14.10 8.19 6.10
CA GLU A 136 -13.03 8.12 5.10
C GLU A 136 -13.44 7.25 3.88
N CYS A 137 -14.18 6.17 4.08
CA CYS A 137 -14.73 5.36 3.00
C CYS A 137 -15.72 6.16 2.11
N GLU A 138 -16.57 6.98 2.71
CA GLU A 138 -17.43 7.89 1.96
C GLU A 138 -16.65 8.90 1.11
N LYS A 139 -15.51 9.40 1.62
CA LYS A 139 -14.62 10.28 0.83
C LYS A 139 -14.02 9.54 -0.36
N ILE A 140 -13.56 8.29 -0.17
CA ILE A 140 -13.06 7.46 -1.26
C ILE A 140 -14.15 7.22 -2.32
N GLU A 141 -15.39 6.92 -1.91
CA GLU A 141 -16.50 6.79 -2.86
C GLU A 141 -16.71 8.05 -3.69
N ARG A 142 -16.73 9.22 -3.06
CA ARG A 142 -16.84 10.50 -3.76
C ARG A 142 -15.69 10.72 -4.76
N ILE A 143 -14.47 10.31 -4.40
CA ILE A 143 -13.31 10.37 -5.31
C ILE A 143 -13.57 9.50 -6.54
N ILE A 144 -14.01 8.25 -6.35
CA ILE A 144 -14.33 7.33 -7.45
C ILE A 144 -15.44 7.89 -8.35
N GLU A 145 -16.48 8.45 -7.76
CA GLU A 145 -17.60 9.03 -8.51
C GLU A 145 -17.19 10.24 -9.36
N ILE A 146 -16.35 11.10 -8.82
CA ILE A 146 -15.90 12.32 -9.50
C ILE A 146 -14.87 12.00 -10.60
N ASN A 147 -13.88 11.15 -10.30
CA ASN A 147 -12.71 10.95 -11.14
C ASN A 147 -12.76 9.65 -11.96
N GLY A 148 -13.55 8.67 -11.51
CA GLY A 148 -13.62 7.33 -12.11
C GLY A 148 -14.34 7.29 -13.45
N ASN A 149 -15.08 8.33 -13.82
CA ASN A 149 -15.78 8.46 -15.11
C ASN A 149 -16.56 7.18 -15.52
N GLY A 150 -17.22 6.54 -14.55
CA GLY A 150 -17.95 5.29 -14.72
C GLY A 150 -17.11 4.02 -14.76
N GLY A 151 -15.80 4.13 -14.71
CA GLY A 151 -14.90 2.98 -14.58
C GLY A 151 -14.78 2.47 -13.14
N PRO A 152 -14.17 1.28 -12.95
CA PRO A 152 -14.07 0.66 -11.63
C PRO A 152 -12.89 1.19 -10.78
N TYR A 153 -11.98 1.96 -11.36
CA TYR A 153 -10.78 2.47 -10.67
C TYR A 153 -10.93 3.94 -10.29
N LEU A 154 -10.02 4.42 -9.44
CA LEU A 154 -10.06 5.79 -8.91
C LEU A 154 -10.06 6.87 -10.00
N MET A 155 -9.45 6.60 -11.15
CA MET A 155 -9.30 7.56 -12.22
C MET A 155 -9.87 7.11 -13.58
N GLY A 156 -10.67 6.07 -13.62
CA GLY A 156 -11.31 5.62 -14.86
C GLY A 156 -11.38 4.10 -15.03
N SER A 157 -11.27 3.66 -16.28
CA SER A 157 -11.36 2.25 -16.67
C SER A 157 -10.06 1.48 -16.45
N GLU A 158 -8.94 2.16 -16.33
CA GLU A 158 -7.61 1.57 -16.19
C GLU A 158 -7.05 1.83 -14.79
N VAL A 159 -6.28 0.85 -14.27
CA VAL A 159 -5.57 1.01 -12.99
C VAL A 159 -4.49 2.08 -13.12
N THR A 160 -4.33 2.88 -12.08
CA THR A 160 -3.34 3.96 -12.00
C THR A 160 -2.49 3.85 -10.74
N LEU A 161 -1.44 4.69 -10.65
CA LEU A 161 -0.65 4.78 -9.40
C LEU A 161 -1.51 5.20 -8.20
N ALA A 162 -2.63 5.91 -8.39
CA ALA A 162 -3.55 6.24 -7.31
C ALA A 162 -4.16 4.98 -6.69
N ASP A 163 -4.59 4.03 -7.51
CA ASP A 163 -5.12 2.74 -7.05
C ASP A 163 -4.05 1.94 -6.30
N LEU A 164 -2.84 1.88 -6.85
CA LEU A 164 -1.71 1.18 -6.21
C LEU A 164 -1.24 1.86 -4.92
N ALA A 165 -1.45 3.17 -4.79
CA ALA A 165 -1.16 3.91 -3.56
C ALA A 165 -2.15 3.59 -2.44
N LEU A 166 -3.44 3.44 -2.77
CA LEU A 166 -4.50 3.20 -1.80
C LEU A 166 -4.64 1.72 -1.42
N TRP A 167 -4.56 0.81 -2.41
CA TRP A 167 -4.89 -0.60 -2.24
C TRP A 167 -4.21 -1.30 -1.07
N PRO A 168 -2.87 -1.19 -0.84
CA PRO A 168 -2.20 -1.88 0.25
C PRO A 168 -2.77 -1.58 1.63
N PHE A 169 -3.32 -0.38 1.80
CA PHE A 169 -3.95 0.06 3.04
C PHE A 169 -5.39 -0.42 3.12
N ALA A 170 -6.18 -0.24 2.06
CA ALA A 170 -7.57 -0.68 2.02
C ALA A 170 -7.69 -2.19 2.28
N GLU A 171 -6.86 -3.02 1.63
CA GLU A 171 -6.81 -4.47 1.83
C GLU A 171 -6.55 -4.85 3.29
N ARG A 172 -5.59 -4.17 3.92
CA ARG A 172 -5.25 -4.40 5.33
C ARG A 172 -6.34 -3.94 6.29
N TYR A 173 -6.91 -2.79 6.03
CA TYR A 173 -7.95 -2.23 6.91
C TYR A 173 -9.25 -3.01 6.80
N GLU A 174 -9.58 -3.53 5.61
CA GLU A 174 -10.72 -4.45 5.46
C GLU A 174 -10.54 -5.72 6.29
N LEU A 175 -9.35 -6.34 6.25
CA LEU A 175 -9.04 -7.49 7.11
C LEU A 175 -9.16 -7.12 8.60
N ALA A 176 -8.59 -5.98 8.99
CA ALA A 176 -8.60 -5.56 10.39
C ALA A 176 -10.01 -5.23 10.89
N MET A 177 -10.83 -4.56 10.09
CA MET A 177 -12.20 -4.20 10.47
C MET A 177 -13.08 -5.42 10.60
N ARG A 178 -12.99 -6.34 9.68
CA ARG A 178 -13.70 -7.62 9.76
C ARG A 178 -13.30 -8.42 11.00
N GLU A 179 -11.99 -8.54 11.28
CA GLU A 179 -11.47 -9.33 12.40
C GLU A 179 -11.80 -8.72 13.77
N PHE A 180 -11.65 -7.41 13.93
CA PHE A 180 -11.74 -6.77 15.24
C PHE A 180 -13.10 -6.14 15.54
N GLN A 181 -13.93 -5.91 14.51
CA GLN A 181 -15.23 -5.27 14.68
C GLN A 181 -16.38 -5.99 13.99
N GLY A 182 -16.11 -7.03 13.18
CA GLY A 182 -17.12 -7.72 12.40
C GLY A 182 -17.80 -6.87 11.34
N VAL A 183 -17.09 -5.83 10.85
CA VAL A 183 -17.61 -4.86 9.87
C VAL A 183 -16.83 -4.99 8.57
N GLU A 184 -17.54 -5.00 7.44
CA GLU A 184 -16.92 -5.04 6.11
C GLU A 184 -16.67 -3.62 5.61
N LEU A 185 -15.41 -3.27 5.36
CA LEU A 185 -15.01 -1.96 4.85
C LEU A 185 -15.72 -1.62 3.52
N ARG A 186 -15.91 -2.62 2.66
CA ARG A 186 -16.59 -2.50 1.38
C ARG A 186 -18.06 -2.07 1.47
N GLU A 187 -18.70 -2.25 2.62
CA GLU A 187 -20.10 -1.90 2.87
C GLU A 187 -20.27 -0.53 3.51
N MET A 188 -19.17 0.16 3.81
CA MET A 188 -19.20 1.49 4.45
C MET A 188 -19.55 2.63 3.51
N GLY A 189 -19.41 2.42 2.21
CA GLY A 189 -19.77 3.43 1.22
C GLY A 189 -21.24 3.38 0.84
N PRO A 190 -21.94 4.54 0.73
CA PRO A 190 -23.39 4.59 0.48
C PRO A 190 -23.79 4.22 -0.96
N THR A 191 -22.87 4.28 -1.93
CA THR A 191 -23.19 4.12 -3.35
C THR A 191 -22.72 2.80 -3.95
N GLY A 192 -21.91 2.06 -3.22
CA GLY A 192 -21.29 0.81 -3.68
C GLY A 192 -20.12 0.99 -4.66
N SER A 193 -19.66 2.23 -4.87
CA SER A 193 -18.50 2.51 -5.72
C SER A 193 -17.21 1.96 -5.10
N LEU A 194 -17.07 2.07 -3.80
CA LEU A 194 -15.97 1.46 -3.04
C LEU A 194 -15.96 -0.07 -3.20
N SER A 195 -17.12 -0.72 -3.09
CA SER A 195 -17.23 -2.16 -3.26
C SER A 195 -16.80 -2.61 -4.67
N ARG A 196 -17.23 -1.89 -5.72
CA ARG A 196 -16.80 -2.16 -7.10
C ARG A 196 -15.30 -1.99 -7.31
N TRP A 197 -14.73 -0.93 -6.72
CA TRP A 197 -13.28 -0.70 -6.75
C TRP A 197 -12.51 -1.83 -6.05
N ILE A 198 -12.95 -2.26 -4.87
CA ILE A 198 -12.35 -3.38 -4.14
C ILE A 198 -12.39 -4.67 -4.98
N ASP A 199 -13.52 -4.98 -5.62
CA ASP A 199 -13.65 -6.16 -6.47
C ASP A 199 -12.73 -6.08 -7.71
N ALA A 200 -12.64 -4.91 -8.33
CA ALA A 200 -11.74 -4.68 -9.46
C ALA A 200 -10.27 -4.88 -9.05
N MET A 201 -9.86 -4.28 -7.94
CA MET A 201 -8.49 -4.45 -7.43
C MET A 201 -8.17 -5.90 -7.07
N ARG A 202 -9.07 -6.60 -6.37
CA ARG A 202 -8.90 -8.01 -5.98
C ARG A 202 -8.78 -8.98 -7.16
N SER A 203 -9.37 -8.63 -8.28
CA SER A 203 -9.31 -9.48 -9.49
C SER A 203 -7.99 -9.35 -10.25
N ARG A 204 -7.14 -8.38 -9.91
CA ARG A 204 -5.87 -8.15 -10.62
C ARG A 204 -4.85 -9.23 -10.28
N PRO A 205 -4.16 -9.81 -11.29
CA PRO A 205 -3.12 -10.81 -11.07
C PRO A 205 -2.00 -10.33 -10.13
N SER A 206 -1.60 -9.06 -10.23
CA SER A 206 -0.60 -8.43 -9.37
C SER A 206 -1.03 -8.44 -7.90
N VAL A 207 -2.29 -8.10 -7.62
CA VAL A 207 -2.87 -8.08 -6.28
C VAL A 207 -2.96 -9.49 -5.71
N VAL A 208 -3.48 -10.45 -6.51
CA VAL A 208 -3.58 -11.85 -6.10
C VAL A 208 -2.21 -12.43 -5.77
N GLY A 209 -1.21 -12.18 -6.63
CA GLY A 209 0.14 -12.73 -6.48
C GLY A 209 0.99 -12.10 -5.36
N LEU A 210 0.61 -10.90 -4.90
CA LEU A 210 1.36 -10.15 -3.88
C LEU A 210 0.59 -9.97 -2.57
N ARG A 211 -0.52 -10.67 -2.42
CA ARG A 211 -1.34 -10.57 -1.21
C ARG A 211 -0.52 -10.94 0.03
N PRO A 212 -0.51 -10.09 1.07
CA PRO A 212 0.15 -10.41 2.33
C PRO A 212 -0.57 -11.57 3.05
N ASP A 213 0.18 -12.28 3.89
CA ASP A 213 -0.38 -13.34 4.74
C ASP A 213 -1.27 -12.73 5.84
N ASP A 214 -2.56 -13.05 5.80
CA ASP A 214 -3.57 -12.56 6.74
C ASP A 214 -3.22 -12.94 8.19
N ASN A 215 -2.72 -14.17 8.43
CA ASN A 215 -2.39 -14.64 9.78
C ASN A 215 -1.18 -13.87 10.36
N LYS A 216 -0.18 -13.60 9.53
CA LYS A 216 0.98 -12.80 9.94
C LYS A 216 0.59 -11.35 10.26
N LEU A 217 -0.27 -10.74 9.43
CA LEU A 217 -0.81 -9.40 9.70
C LEU A 217 -1.60 -9.37 11.02
N LEU A 218 -2.53 -10.30 11.21
CA LEU A 218 -3.36 -10.37 12.41
C LEU A 218 -2.51 -10.62 13.67
N ALA A 219 -1.51 -11.50 13.60
CA ALA A 219 -0.60 -11.75 14.70
C ALA A 219 0.20 -10.49 15.07
N SER A 220 0.71 -9.77 14.06
CA SER A 220 1.43 -8.51 14.25
C SER A 220 0.54 -7.46 14.92
N TRP A 221 -0.69 -7.24 14.44
CA TRP A 221 -1.60 -6.25 15.03
C TRP A 221 -2.04 -6.63 16.45
N ARG A 222 -2.36 -7.89 16.73
CA ARG A 222 -2.69 -8.35 18.08
C ARG A 222 -1.55 -8.10 19.04
N ARG A 223 -0.31 -8.28 18.62
CA ARG A 223 0.88 -7.95 19.40
C ARG A 223 1.01 -6.45 19.62
N THR A 224 0.89 -5.65 18.57
CA THR A 224 0.93 -4.18 18.62
C THR A 224 -0.11 -3.61 19.59
N MET A 225 -1.35 -4.09 19.54
CA MET A 225 -2.41 -3.66 20.47
C MET A 225 -2.11 -3.98 21.93
N ARG A 226 -1.19 -4.93 22.21
CA ARG A 226 -0.76 -5.28 23.57
C ARG A 226 0.49 -4.53 24.01
N LEU A 227 1.41 -4.27 23.08
CA LEU A 227 2.77 -3.79 23.34
C LEU A 227 2.98 -2.30 23.05
N ASP A 228 1.97 -1.59 22.60
CA ASP A 228 2.00 -0.16 22.30
C ASP A 228 2.80 0.28 21.06
N TYR A 229 3.38 -0.62 20.26
CA TYR A 229 4.04 -0.25 19.01
C TYR A 229 3.92 -1.34 17.95
N PHE A 230 4.09 -0.97 16.69
CA PHE A 230 4.04 -1.90 15.57
C PHE A 230 5.33 -2.75 15.55
N ASP A 231 5.16 -4.05 15.75
CA ASP A 231 6.24 -5.01 15.85
C ASP A 231 6.31 -5.88 14.60
N TYR A 232 7.43 -5.83 13.91
CA TYR A 232 7.72 -6.61 12.71
C TYR A 232 8.34 -8.00 13.01
N GLU A 233 8.59 -8.36 14.27
CA GLU A 233 9.20 -9.65 14.63
C GLU A 233 8.35 -10.86 14.20
N THR A 234 7.05 -10.68 13.97
CA THR A 234 6.18 -11.75 13.44
C THR A 234 6.32 -11.97 11.94
N ALA A 235 7.05 -11.13 11.25
CA ALA A 235 7.36 -11.34 9.85
C ALA A 235 8.51 -12.34 9.76
N ASP A 236 8.20 -13.57 9.40
CA ASP A 236 9.23 -14.52 8.97
C ASP A 236 9.94 -13.94 7.76
N VAL A 237 11.18 -13.55 7.98
CA VAL A 237 12.08 -13.05 6.94
C VAL A 237 12.47 -14.18 5.98
N ASP A 238 12.36 -15.42 6.45
CA ASP A 238 12.84 -16.62 5.77
C ASP A 238 11.84 -17.27 4.82
N ASN A 239 10.69 -16.65 4.58
CA ASN A 239 9.72 -17.20 3.64
C ASN A 239 9.51 -16.24 2.47
N PRO A 240 10.26 -16.46 1.34
CA PRO A 240 10.15 -15.65 0.13
C PRO A 240 8.81 -15.81 -0.58
#